data_7e6c67234f293295158e976935965692
#
_entry.id   7e6c67234f293295158e976935965692
#
_cell.length_a   1.000
_cell.length_b   1.000
_cell.length_c   1.000
_cell.angle_alpha   90.00
_cell.angle_beta   90.00
_cell.angle_gamma   90.00
#
_symmetry.space_group_name_H-M   'P 1'
#
loop_
_entity.id
_entity.type
_entity.pdbx_description
1 polymer ?
#
loop_
_entity_poly.entity_id
_entity_poly.type
_entity_poly.pdbx_seq_one_letter_code
_entity_poly.pdbx_strand_id
1 'polypeptide(L)'
;MNRFLRMTAVVLAAAFAFLLAGCGGSSASTSFTWFVDNIPANLDPQVATKAEDVIACENLYGGLVRRNASGELVPDLCERWEISSDGLTYTFYLKSGLTYTGTKGAATDYAITAEDFVYAFRRVFDPQTASPYAVEFSAIQNSTAVLDGTADPGTLGVSAIGELTLVFRLSERDDTFLSKLILPGAMPCDEAFFESTRGTYGLFLYMSA
;
A
#
# COMPACT_ATOMS: atom_id res chain seq x y z
N MET A 1 -33.70 -0.79 64.00
CA MET A 1 -33.79 -1.42 62.67
C MET A 1 -33.07 -0.64 61.53
N ASN A 2 -32.46 0.53 61.71
CA ASN A 2 -31.97 1.34 60.59
C ASN A 2 -30.44 1.41 60.41
N ARG A 3 -29.64 0.93 61.34
CA ARG A 3 -28.16 0.97 61.20
C ARG A 3 -27.61 -0.26 60.47
N PHE A 4 -28.15 -1.44 60.70
CA PHE A 4 -27.77 -2.67 60.03
C PHE A 4 -28.14 -2.63 58.55
N LEU A 5 -29.32 -2.14 58.20
CA LEU A 5 -29.78 -2.03 56.82
C LEU A 5 -28.94 -1.02 56.01
N ARG A 6 -28.43 0.04 56.63
CA ARG A 6 -27.55 1.03 56.01
C ARG A 6 -26.15 0.49 55.80
N MET A 7 -25.62 -0.31 56.69
CA MET A 7 -24.31 -0.96 56.54
C MET A 7 -24.35 -2.03 55.44
N THR A 8 -25.38 -2.86 55.36
CA THR A 8 -25.52 -3.85 54.28
C THR A 8 -25.70 -3.19 52.91
N ALA A 9 -26.43 -2.07 52.82
CA ALA A 9 -26.58 -1.33 51.54
C ALA A 9 -25.25 -0.70 51.07
N VAL A 10 -24.43 -0.17 51.98
CA VAL A 10 -23.11 0.39 51.66
C VAL A 10 -22.12 -0.68 51.21
N VAL A 11 -22.12 -1.85 51.88
CA VAL A 11 -21.26 -2.97 51.48
C VAL A 11 -21.66 -3.55 50.13
N LEU A 12 -22.96 -3.66 49.82
CA LEU A 12 -23.45 -4.09 48.51
C LEU A 12 -23.13 -3.08 47.40
N ALA A 13 -23.26 -1.76 47.65
CA ALA A 13 -22.90 -0.72 46.70
C ALA A 13 -21.38 -0.69 46.43
N ALA A 14 -20.55 -0.89 47.44
CA ALA A 14 -19.11 -0.98 47.28
C ALA A 14 -18.69 -2.25 46.51
N ALA A 15 -19.35 -3.39 46.74
CA ALA A 15 -19.10 -4.62 45.97
C ALA A 15 -19.52 -4.49 44.52
N PHE A 16 -20.62 -3.78 44.23
CA PHE A 16 -21.07 -3.49 42.85
C PHE A 16 -20.14 -2.51 42.12
N ALA A 17 -19.57 -1.53 42.82
CA ALA A 17 -18.58 -0.61 42.25
C ALA A 17 -17.27 -1.32 41.89
N PHE A 18 -16.84 -2.34 42.66
CA PHE A 18 -15.68 -3.16 42.34
C PHE A 18 -15.90 -4.08 41.13
N LEU A 19 -17.14 -4.51 40.87
CA LEU A 19 -17.47 -5.32 39.69
C LEU A 19 -17.48 -4.51 38.39
N LEU A 20 -17.70 -3.19 38.46
CA LEU A 20 -17.67 -2.28 37.30
C LEU A 20 -16.24 -1.79 36.97
N ALA A 21 -15.29 -1.87 37.89
CA ALA A 21 -13.90 -1.50 37.67
C ALA A 21 -13.06 -2.60 36.97
N GLY A 22 -13.64 -3.78 36.74
CA GLY A 22 -12.98 -4.95 36.15
C GLY A 22 -12.89 -4.96 34.61
N CYS A 23 -13.50 -3.98 33.93
CA CYS A 23 -13.27 -3.78 32.49
C CYS A 23 -12.14 -2.78 32.25
N GLY A 24 -10.98 -3.02 32.82
CA GLY A 24 -9.73 -2.47 32.33
C GLY A 24 -9.52 -3.04 30.92
N GLY A 25 -9.76 -2.21 29.89
CA GLY A 25 -9.46 -2.59 28.52
C GLY A 25 -8.02 -3.05 28.42
N SER A 26 -7.80 -4.35 28.38
CA SER A 26 -6.61 -4.88 27.76
C SER A 26 -6.67 -4.38 26.33
N SER A 27 -5.78 -3.48 25.98
CA SER A 27 -5.44 -3.25 24.57
C SER A 27 -5.09 -4.63 24.04
N ALA A 28 -6.04 -5.27 23.37
CA ALA A 28 -5.77 -6.47 22.63
C ALA A 28 -4.71 -6.06 21.62
N SER A 29 -3.47 -6.46 21.86
CA SER A 29 -2.45 -6.37 20.83
C SER A 29 -2.97 -7.26 19.70
N THR A 30 -3.46 -6.65 18.62
CA THR A 30 -3.81 -7.36 17.41
C THR A 30 -2.49 -7.83 16.81
N SER A 31 -1.97 -8.95 17.28
CA SER A 31 -0.84 -9.62 16.66
C SER A 31 -1.40 -10.66 15.71
N PHE A 32 -1.04 -10.54 14.45
CA PHE A 32 -1.32 -11.54 13.44
C PHE A 32 -0.04 -12.34 13.20
N THR A 33 -0.12 -13.65 13.34
CA THR A 33 1.02 -14.54 13.07
C THR A 33 0.73 -15.32 11.80
N TRP A 34 1.62 -15.19 10.84
CA TRP A 34 1.52 -15.87 9.58
C TRP A 34 2.71 -16.80 9.36
N PHE A 35 2.43 -17.97 8.80
CA PHE A 35 3.47 -18.94 8.49
C PHE A 35 3.80 -18.84 6.99
N VAL A 36 5.07 -18.68 6.71
CA VAL A 36 5.64 -18.73 5.35
C VAL A 36 6.67 -19.86 5.31
N ASP A 37 6.78 -20.51 4.16
CA ASP A 37 7.74 -21.62 4.00
C ASP A 37 9.19 -21.13 4.09
N ASN A 38 9.44 -19.91 3.64
CA ASN A 38 10.75 -19.27 3.68
C ASN A 38 10.64 -17.84 4.23
N ILE A 39 11.74 -17.34 4.77
CA ILE A 39 11.84 -15.93 5.19
C ILE A 39 11.90 -15.06 3.95
N PRO A 40 11.05 -14.02 3.82
CA PRO A 40 11.17 -13.04 2.75
C PRO A 40 12.57 -12.44 2.68
N ALA A 41 13.17 -12.43 1.51
CA ALA A 41 14.54 -11.95 1.29
C ALA A 41 14.58 -10.56 0.66
N ASN A 42 13.55 -10.20 -0.11
CA ASN A 42 13.46 -8.90 -0.76
C ASN A 42 12.04 -8.34 -0.64
N LEU A 43 11.93 -7.20 0.00
CA LEU A 43 10.66 -6.49 0.23
C LEU A 43 10.51 -5.25 -0.68
N ASP A 44 11.30 -5.16 -1.76
CA ASP A 44 11.12 -4.18 -2.81
C ASP A 44 9.97 -4.62 -3.74
N PRO A 45 8.82 -3.92 -3.72
CA PRO A 45 7.64 -4.36 -4.47
C PRO A 45 7.88 -4.42 -5.98
N GLN A 46 8.76 -3.57 -6.53
CA GLN A 46 9.01 -3.51 -7.97
C GLN A 46 9.85 -4.68 -8.49
N VAL A 47 10.49 -5.48 -7.60
CA VAL A 47 11.34 -6.61 -8.00
C VAL A 47 11.03 -7.91 -7.27
N ALA A 48 10.09 -7.93 -6.34
CA ALA A 48 9.67 -9.12 -5.61
C ALA A 48 9.11 -10.19 -6.57
N THR A 49 9.66 -11.41 -6.56
CA THR A 49 9.26 -12.52 -7.44
C THR A 49 8.94 -13.81 -6.71
N LYS A 50 9.60 -14.05 -5.58
CA LYS A 50 9.35 -15.24 -4.78
C LYS A 50 8.01 -15.13 -4.07
N ALA A 51 7.31 -16.23 -3.90
CA ALA A 51 5.98 -16.22 -3.29
C ALA A 51 5.99 -15.56 -1.89
N GLU A 52 7.00 -15.86 -1.07
CA GLU A 52 7.16 -15.28 0.25
C GLU A 52 7.40 -13.76 0.21
N ASP A 53 8.19 -13.26 -0.77
CA ASP A 53 8.46 -11.84 -0.94
C ASP A 53 7.20 -11.10 -1.42
N VAL A 54 6.50 -11.64 -2.43
CA VAL A 54 5.24 -11.10 -2.98
C VAL A 54 4.18 -11.00 -1.90
N ILE A 55 3.96 -12.10 -1.18
CA ILE A 55 2.99 -12.17 -0.09
C ILE A 55 3.33 -11.15 1.02
N ALA A 56 4.61 -11.00 1.36
CA ALA A 56 5.03 -10.01 2.33
C ALA A 56 4.75 -8.58 1.82
N CYS A 57 5.09 -8.26 0.57
CA CYS A 57 4.79 -6.97 -0.04
C CYS A 57 3.29 -6.66 -0.04
N GLU A 58 2.43 -7.61 -0.43
CA GLU A 58 0.97 -7.45 -0.44
C GLU A 58 0.36 -7.17 0.93
N ASN A 59 1.06 -7.53 2.01
CA ASN A 59 0.62 -7.27 3.38
C ASN A 59 1.26 -6.03 4.02
N LEU A 60 2.35 -5.52 3.45
CA LEU A 60 3.09 -4.37 3.98
C LEU A 60 2.77 -3.07 3.23
N TYR A 61 2.39 -3.17 1.97
CA TYR A 61 2.13 -2.02 1.11
C TYR A 61 0.67 -1.96 0.70
N GLY A 62 0.13 -0.75 0.59
CA GLY A 62 -1.13 -0.49 -0.08
C GLY A 62 -0.91 -0.20 -1.57
N GLY A 63 -1.91 -0.51 -2.41
CA GLY A 63 -1.93 -0.15 -3.82
C GLY A 63 -3.03 0.87 -4.13
N LEU A 64 -3.19 1.23 -5.40
CA LEU A 64 -4.31 2.08 -5.83
C LEU A 64 -5.65 1.43 -5.52
N VAL A 65 -5.75 0.13 -5.80
CA VAL A 65 -6.93 -0.71 -5.64
C VAL A 65 -6.54 -2.02 -4.96
N ARG A 66 -7.51 -2.67 -4.34
CA ARG A 66 -7.35 -4.00 -3.73
C ARG A 66 -8.57 -4.87 -3.99
N ARG A 67 -8.49 -6.16 -3.71
CA ARG A 67 -9.67 -7.04 -3.68
C ARG A 67 -10.29 -7.07 -2.29
N ASN A 68 -11.61 -6.96 -2.23
CA ASN A 68 -12.35 -7.20 -0.99
C ASN A 68 -12.55 -8.72 -0.76
N ALA A 69 -13.21 -9.08 0.35
CA ALA A 69 -13.49 -10.47 0.69
C ALA A 69 -14.38 -11.20 -0.34
N SER A 70 -15.12 -10.48 -1.18
CA SER A 70 -15.94 -11.02 -2.27
C SER A 70 -15.15 -11.15 -3.59
N GLY A 71 -13.86 -10.74 -3.61
CA GLY A 71 -13.01 -10.76 -4.80
C GLY A 71 -13.19 -9.57 -5.74
N GLU A 72 -14.03 -8.59 -5.37
CA GLU A 72 -14.28 -7.39 -6.17
C GLU A 72 -13.15 -6.38 -5.99
N LEU A 73 -12.83 -5.63 -7.06
CA LEU A 73 -11.90 -4.52 -6.99
C LEU A 73 -12.56 -3.33 -6.30
N VAL A 74 -11.90 -2.83 -5.27
CA VAL A 74 -12.34 -1.68 -4.47
C VAL A 74 -11.17 -0.70 -4.32
N PRO A 75 -11.45 0.60 -4.07
CA PRO A 75 -10.42 1.56 -3.76
C PRO A 75 -9.59 1.15 -2.54
N ASP A 76 -8.26 1.42 -2.59
CA ASP A 76 -7.35 1.26 -1.46
C ASP A 76 -6.69 2.58 -1.10
N LEU A 77 -5.54 2.95 -1.65
CA LEU A 77 -4.94 4.28 -1.45
C LEU A 77 -5.64 5.38 -2.26
N CYS A 78 -6.39 5.04 -3.32
CA CYS A 78 -7.28 6.00 -3.97
C CYS A 78 -8.65 6.07 -3.29
N GLU A 79 -9.36 7.19 -3.46
CA GLU A 79 -10.77 7.33 -3.09
C GLU A 79 -11.67 6.76 -4.19
N ARG A 80 -11.30 7.00 -5.45
CA ARG A 80 -12.03 6.61 -6.65
C ARG A 80 -11.14 6.65 -7.87
N TRP A 81 -11.62 6.11 -8.96
CA TRP A 81 -11.00 6.22 -10.27
C TRP A 81 -12.04 6.47 -11.36
N GLU A 82 -11.57 6.96 -12.49
CA GLU A 82 -12.36 7.18 -13.70
C GLU A 82 -11.63 6.55 -14.89
N ILE A 83 -12.41 6.03 -15.83
CA ILE A 83 -11.89 5.44 -17.07
C ILE A 83 -12.53 6.19 -18.24
N SER A 84 -11.72 6.66 -19.18
CA SER A 84 -12.23 7.31 -20.39
C SER A 84 -13.08 6.37 -21.22
N SER A 85 -13.96 6.92 -22.06
CA SER A 85 -14.88 6.13 -22.87
C SER A 85 -14.21 5.21 -23.89
N ASP A 86 -12.99 5.53 -24.30
CA ASP A 86 -12.15 4.70 -25.17
C ASP A 86 -11.36 3.62 -24.41
N GLY A 87 -11.37 3.67 -23.07
CA GLY A 87 -10.64 2.73 -22.21
C GLY A 87 -9.12 2.93 -22.20
N LEU A 88 -8.63 4.08 -22.70
CA LEU A 88 -7.19 4.34 -22.82
C LEU A 88 -6.63 5.23 -21.73
N THR A 89 -7.48 5.93 -20.96
CA THR A 89 -7.02 6.79 -19.86
C THR A 89 -7.70 6.37 -18.57
N TYR A 90 -6.88 6.15 -17.55
CA TYR A 90 -7.30 5.85 -16.19
C TYR A 90 -6.84 6.98 -15.29
N THR A 91 -7.76 7.62 -14.58
CA THR A 91 -7.47 8.69 -13.62
C THR A 91 -7.83 8.23 -12.22
N PHE A 92 -6.86 8.22 -11.32
CA PHE A 92 -7.03 7.87 -9.91
C PHE A 92 -6.92 9.12 -9.06
N TYR A 93 -7.82 9.26 -8.09
CA TYR A 93 -7.82 10.32 -7.11
C TYR A 93 -7.41 9.71 -5.78
N LEU A 94 -6.24 10.07 -5.28
CA LEU A 94 -5.68 9.53 -4.04
C LEU A 94 -6.39 10.10 -2.82
N LYS A 95 -6.43 9.35 -1.75
CA LYS A 95 -6.84 9.84 -0.44
C LYS A 95 -5.86 10.89 0.07
N SER A 96 -6.34 11.91 0.75
CA SER A 96 -5.49 12.91 1.38
C SER A 96 -4.92 12.41 2.72
N GLY A 97 -3.75 12.92 3.09
CA GLY A 97 -3.14 12.67 4.41
C GLY A 97 -2.59 11.26 4.60
N LEU A 98 -2.38 10.51 3.52
CA LEU A 98 -1.67 9.24 3.58
C LEU A 98 -0.18 9.47 3.80
N THR A 99 0.42 8.64 4.66
CA THR A 99 1.86 8.64 4.94
C THR A 99 2.40 7.23 4.93
N TYR A 100 3.67 7.10 4.58
CA TYR A 100 4.37 5.84 4.80
C TYR A 100 4.50 5.54 6.28
N THR A 101 4.57 4.27 6.61
CA THR A 101 4.73 3.79 7.98
C THR A 101 6.14 3.25 8.16
N GLY A 102 6.85 3.75 9.14
CA GLY A 102 8.19 3.29 9.49
C GLY A 102 8.16 1.99 10.31
N THR A 103 9.35 1.56 10.73
CA THR A 103 9.51 0.33 11.54
C THR A 103 8.63 0.37 12.78
N LYS A 104 8.01 -0.77 13.11
CA LYS A 104 7.08 -0.94 14.24
C LYS A 104 5.82 -0.09 14.16
N GLY A 105 5.41 0.30 12.95
CA GLY A 105 4.20 1.11 12.75
C GLY A 105 4.35 2.57 13.18
N ALA A 106 5.58 3.08 13.30
CA ALA A 106 5.79 4.50 13.57
C ALA A 106 5.36 5.33 12.36
N ALA A 107 4.63 6.43 12.60
CA ALA A 107 4.35 7.40 11.54
C ALA A 107 5.65 8.02 11.01
N THR A 108 5.68 8.33 9.73
CA THR A 108 6.78 9.04 9.07
C THR A 108 6.29 10.39 8.57
N ASP A 109 7.22 11.29 8.22
CA ASP A 109 6.91 12.55 7.57
C ASP A 109 6.80 12.42 6.04
N TYR A 110 6.98 11.21 5.50
CA TYR A 110 6.88 10.94 4.06
C TYR A 110 5.41 10.77 3.68
N ALA A 111 4.86 11.74 2.96
CA ALA A 111 3.51 11.66 2.41
C ALA A 111 3.47 10.72 1.20
N ILE A 112 2.38 9.97 1.03
CA ILE A 112 2.14 9.19 -0.18
C ILE A 112 1.44 10.11 -1.19
N THR A 113 2.08 10.30 -2.33
CA THR A 113 1.62 11.18 -3.41
C THR A 113 1.50 10.45 -4.74
N ALA A 114 0.93 11.10 -5.74
CA ALA A 114 0.87 10.58 -7.11
C ALA A 114 2.27 10.40 -7.73
N GLU A 115 3.25 11.22 -7.34
CA GLU A 115 4.63 11.08 -7.83
C GLU A 115 5.30 9.79 -7.37
N ASP A 116 4.95 9.25 -6.19
CA ASP A 116 5.49 7.98 -5.73
C ASP A 116 5.08 6.81 -6.63
N PHE A 117 3.87 6.88 -7.19
CA PHE A 117 3.42 5.92 -8.20
C PHE A 117 4.13 6.16 -9.54
N VAL A 118 4.30 7.41 -9.96
CA VAL A 118 5.07 7.73 -11.19
C VAL A 118 6.49 7.20 -11.06
N TYR A 119 7.15 7.41 -9.93
CA TYR A 119 8.48 6.90 -9.68
C TYR A 119 8.51 5.36 -9.66
N ALA A 120 7.57 4.71 -8.99
CA ALA A 120 7.45 3.26 -8.97
C ALA A 120 7.37 2.67 -10.39
N PHE A 121 6.53 3.25 -11.26
CA PHE A 121 6.42 2.80 -12.66
C PHE A 121 7.66 3.14 -13.50
N ARG A 122 8.35 4.26 -13.25
CA ARG A 122 9.66 4.52 -13.85
C ARG A 122 10.67 3.44 -13.46
N ARG A 123 10.68 2.99 -12.21
CA ARG A 123 11.51 1.87 -11.76
C ARG A 123 11.12 0.56 -12.43
N VAL A 124 9.82 0.27 -12.58
CA VAL A 124 9.35 -0.95 -13.29
C VAL A 124 9.87 -1.01 -14.72
N PHE A 125 9.95 0.13 -15.42
CA PHE A 125 10.43 0.20 -16.80
C PHE A 125 11.90 0.63 -16.95
N ASP A 126 12.63 0.79 -15.84
CA ASP A 126 14.07 1.00 -15.88
C ASP A 126 14.77 -0.35 -16.19
N PRO A 127 15.55 -0.44 -17.30
CA PRO A 127 16.29 -1.65 -17.62
C PRO A 127 17.22 -2.13 -16.49
N GLN A 128 17.73 -1.22 -15.67
CA GLN A 128 18.62 -1.56 -14.55
C GLN A 128 17.87 -2.20 -13.38
N THR A 129 16.60 -1.87 -13.18
CA THR A 129 15.75 -2.51 -12.18
C THR A 129 15.43 -3.95 -12.54
N ALA A 130 15.35 -4.27 -13.84
CA ALA A 130 14.99 -5.59 -14.35
C ALA A 130 13.70 -6.14 -13.71
N SER A 131 12.68 -5.27 -13.59
CA SER A 131 11.43 -5.61 -12.93
C SER A 131 10.69 -6.73 -13.68
N PRO A 132 10.23 -7.78 -12.97
CA PRO A 132 9.41 -8.83 -13.58
C PRO A 132 8.01 -8.33 -13.97
N TYR A 133 7.59 -7.18 -13.45
CA TYR A 133 6.26 -6.61 -13.69
C TYR A 133 6.17 -5.77 -14.98
N ALA A 134 7.27 -5.47 -15.65
CA ALA A 134 7.26 -4.66 -16.88
C ALA A 134 6.35 -5.26 -17.96
N VAL A 135 6.32 -6.59 -18.10
CA VAL A 135 5.47 -7.28 -19.07
C VAL A 135 3.97 -7.13 -18.75
N GLU A 136 3.62 -7.11 -17.46
CA GLU A 136 2.23 -6.98 -17.03
C GLU A 136 1.63 -5.61 -17.37
N PHE A 137 2.46 -4.58 -17.36
CA PHE A 137 2.08 -3.20 -17.62
C PHE A 137 2.46 -2.70 -19.02
N SER A 138 2.77 -3.61 -19.95
CA SER A 138 3.22 -3.28 -21.31
C SER A 138 2.23 -2.46 -22.14
N ALA A 139 0.94 -2.45 -21.78
CA ALA A 139 -0.07 -1.60 -22.41
C ALA A 139 0.13 -0.09 -22.11
N ILE A 140 0.92 0.28 -21.10
CA ILE A 140 1.20 1.70 -20.80
C ILE A 140 1.96 2.32 -21.98
N GLN A 141 1.53 3.52 -22.37
CA GLN A 141 2.12 4.27 -23.47
C GLN A 141 3.64 4.44 -23.28
N ASN A 142 4.42 4.21 -24.32
CA ASN A 142 5.89 4.28 -24.36
C ASN A 142 6.62 3.25 -23.46
N SER A 143 5.91 2.31 -22.84
CA SER A 143 6.49 1.31 -21.94
C SER A 143 7.67 0.54 -22.57
N THR A 144 7.49 0.01 -23.78
CA THR A 144 8.54 -0.74 -24.50
C THR A 144 9.74 0.15 -24.83
N ALA A 145 9.52 1.36 -25.33
CA ALA A 145 10.61 2.25 -25.71
C ALA A 145 11.43 2.73 -24.49
N VAL A 146 10.78 2.92 -23.36
CA VAL A 146 11.46 3.25 -22.09
C VAL A 146 12.24 2.04 -21.58
N LEU A 147 11.63 0.84 -21.57
CA LEU A 147 12.29 -0.40 -21.14
C LEU A 147 13.52 -0.74 -22.00
N ASP A 148 13.44 -0.48 -23.31
CA ASP A 148 14.56 -0.69 -24.24
C ASP A 148 15.61 0.43 -24.18
N GLY A 149 15.42 1.46 -23.36
CA GLY A 149 16.30 2.61 -23.22
C GLY A 149 16.34 3.53 -24.47
N THR A 150 15.34 3.41 -25.36
CA THR A 150 15.24 4.23 -26.60
C THR A 150 14.39 5.48 -26.42
N ALA A 151 13.68 5.61 -25.32
CA ALA A 151 12.91 6.80 -24.95
C ALA A 151 13.21 7.25 -23.51
N ASP A 152 13.04 8.54 -23.25
CA ASP A 152 13.20 9.12 -21.92
C ASP A 152 12.12 8.56 -20.96
N PRO A 153 12.48 8.16 -19.71
CA PRO A 153 11.53 7.68 -18.72
C PRO A 153 10.36 8.65 -18.44
N GLY A 154 10.59 9.96 -18.59
CA GLY A 154 9.54 10.99 -18.45
C GLY A 154 8.46 10.94 -19.52
N THR A 155 8.65 10.16 -20.60
CA THR A 155 7.65 9.98 -21.67
C THR A 155 6.71 8.80 -21.42
N LEU A 156 6.94 8.03 -20.35
CA LEU A 156 6.07 6.93 -19.93
C LEU A 156 4.64 7.46 -19.72
N GLY A 157 3.66 6.69 -20.14
CA GLY A 157 2.24 7.04 -20.01
C GLY A 157 1.71 7.04 -18.57
N VAL A 158 2.54 7.45 -17.61
CA VAL A 158 2.17 7.62 -16.19
C VAL A 158 2.55 9.02 -15.75
N SER A 159 1.62 9.77 -15.19
CA SER A 159 1.87 11.15 -14.77
C SER A 159 1.04 11.56 -13.57
N ALA A 160 1.59 12.46 -12.75
CA ALA A 160 0.88 13.10 -11.65
C ALA A 160 0.30 14.45 -12.09
N ILE A 161 -0.88 14.79 -11.58
CA ILE A 161 -1.49 16.14 -11.69
C ILE A 161 -1.67 16.65 -10.27
N GLY A 162 -0.72 17.45 -9.79
CA GLY A 162 -0.61 17.78 -8.37
C GLY A 162 -0.31 16.53 -7.51
N GLU A 163 -0.52 16.65 -6.23
CA GLU A 163 -0.11 15.60 -5.28
C GLU A 163 -1.04 14.37 -5.27
N LEU A 164 -2.32 14.54 -5.62
CA LEU A 164 -3.35 13.53 -5.36
C LEU A 164 -4.02 12.97 -6.62
N THR A 165 -3.56 13.32 -7.82
CA THR A 165 -4.18 12.80 -9.05
C THR A 165 -3.13 12.09 -9.89
N LEU A 166 -3.33 10.79 -10.10
CA LEU A 166 -2.48 9.94 -10.94
C LEU A 166 -3.21 9.58 -12.22
N VAL A 167 -2.53 9.70 -13.35
CA VAL A 167 -3.09 9.40 -14.67
C VAL A 167 -2.23 8.37 -15.38
N PHE A 168 -2.86 7.29 -15.85
CA PHE A 168 -2.28 6.35 -16.78
C PHE A 168 -2.86 6.59 -18.18
N ARG A 169 -1.99 6.53 -19.18
CA ARG A 169 -2.36 6.48 -20.60
C ARG A 169 -1.85 5.19 -21.21
N LEU A 170 -2.74 4.46 -21.84
CA LEU A 170 -2.44 3.21 -22.50
C LEU A 170 -2.27 3.42 -24.01
N SER A 171 -1.40 2.64 -24.64
CA SER A 171 -1.24 2.58 -26.10
C SER A 171 -2.38 1.82 -26.76
N GLU A 172 -2.92 0.85 -26.05
CA GLU A 172 -4.03 0.01 -26.48
C GLU A 172 -4.93 -0.33 -25.29
N ARG A 173 -6.17 -0.69 -25.59
CA ARG A 173 -7.13 -1.07 -24.55
C ARG A 173 -6.71 -2.39 -23.89
N ASP A 174 -6.64 -2.38 -22.58
CA ASP A 174 -6.43 -3.56 -21.76
C ASP A 174 -7.52 -3.66 -20.68
N ASP A 175 -8.51 -4.53 -20.91
CA ASP A 175 -9.63 -4.71 -19.98
C ASP A 175 -9.18 -5.32 -18.62
N THR A 176 -7.95 -5.83 -18.53
CA THR A 176 -7.35 -6.37 -17.31
C THR A 176 -6.48 -5.36 -16.57
N PHE A 177 -6.20 -4.19 -17.15
CA PHE A 177 -5.27 -3.20 -16.60
C PHE A 177 -5.57 -2.84 -15.14
N LEU A 178 -6.84 -2.54 -14.83
CA LEU A 178 -7.25 -2.18 -13.48
C LEU A 178 -6.97 -3.32 -12.48
N SER A 179 -7.16 -4.57 -12.88
CA SER A 179 -6.89 -5.73 -12.02
C SER A 179 -5.41 -6.02 -11.81
N LYS A 180 -4.55 -5.60 -12.75
CA LYS A 180 -3.10 -5.72 -12.61
C LYS A 180 -2.52 -4.73 -11.60
N LEU A 181 -3.22 -3.62 -11.32
CA LEU A 181 -2.77 -2.62 -10.34
C LEU A 181 -2.80 -3.10 -8.88
N ILE A 182 -3.25 -4.34 -8.63
CA ILE A 182 -3.09 -4.99 -7.32
C ILE A 182 -1.69 -5.63 -7.14
N LEU A 183 -0.94 -5.81 -8.23
CA LEU A 183 0.38 -6.44 -8.19
C LEU A 183 1.38 -5.56 -7.44
N PRO A 184 2.37 -6.16 -6.74
CA PRO A 184 3.36 -5.40 -6.00
C PRO A 184 4.08 -4.34 -6.83
N GLY A 185 4.37 -4.61 -8.11
CA GLY A 185 5.02 -3.65 -9.01
C GLY A 185 4.28 -2.32 -9.18
N ALA A 186 2.98 -2.27 -8.87
CA ALA A 186 2.16 -1.05 -8.92
C ALA A 186 2.08 -0.29 -7.58
N MET A 187 2.74 -0.77 -6.53
CA MET A 187 2.75 -0.11 -5.23
C MET A 187 3.66 1.13 -5.24
N PRO A 188 3.34 2.17 -4.45
CA PRO A 188 4.09 3.42 -4.47
C PRO A 188 5.51 3.26 -3.91
N CYS A 189 6.43 4.09 -4.38
CA CYS A 189 7.81 4.15 -3.94
C CYS A 189 8.25 5.62 -3.83
N ASP A 190 8.55 6.09 -2.63
CA ASP A 190 9.11 7.43 -2.42
C ASP A 190 10.55 7.48 -2.96
N GLU A 191 10.79 8.38 -3.94
CA GLU A 191 12.08 8.52 -4.61
C GLU A 191 13.19 8.93 -3.64
N ALA A 192 12.93 9.92 -2.78
CA ALA A 192 13.93 10.43 -1.86
C ALA A 192 14.35 9.37 -0.85
N PHE A 193 13.37 8.59 -0.36
CA PHE A 193 13.66 7.48 0.54
C PHE A 193 14.42 6.38 -0.20
N PHE A 194 13.98 5.98 -1.39
CA PHE A 194 14.67 4.96 -2.20
C PHE A 194 16.14 5.32 -2.41
N GLU A 195 16.43 6.54 -2.86
CA GLU A 195 17.80 7.01 -3.09
C GLU A 195 18.63 7.04 -1.79
N SER A 196 17.99 7.37 -0.65
CA SER A 196 18.65 7.37 0.65
C SER A 196 19.16 6.00 1.09
N THR A 197 18.55 4.92 0.59
CA THR A 197 18.91 3.54 0.95
C THR A 197 20.18 3.04 0.28
N ARG A 198 20.67 3.75 -0.74
CA ARG A 198 21.91 3.42 -1.47
C ARG A 198 21.96 1.98 -1.95
N GLY A 199 20.87 1.49 -2.53
CA GLY A 199 20.77 0.14 -3.09
C GLY A 199 20.42 -0.95 -2.08
N THR A 200 20.03 -0.60 -0.86
CA THR A 200 19.55 -1.58 0.16
C THR A 200 18.03 -1.58 0.30
N TYR A 201 17.30 -0.86 -0.55
CA TYR A 201 15.84 -0.84 -0.55
C TYR A 201 15.28 -2.26 -0.70
N GLY A 202 14.31 -2.60 0.14
CA GLY A 202 13.72 -3.94 0.17
C GLY A 202 14.55 -5.02 0.88
N LEU A 203 15.85 -4.81 1.11
CA LEU A 203 16.67 -5.76 1.88
C LEU A 203 16.40 -5.66 3.38
N PHE A 204 15.97 -4.48 3.84
CA PHE A 204 15.52 -4.24 5.20
C PHE A 204 14.21 -3.45 5.14
N LEU A 205 13.26 -3.76 6.01
CA LEU A 205 12.01 -3.03 6.10
C LEU A 205 12.23 -1.71 6.85
N TYR A 206 12.26 -0.61 6.11
CA TYR A 206 12.35 0.73 6.69
C TYR A 206 11.02 1.47 6.67
N MET A 207 10.26 1.38 5.57
CA MET A 207 8.95 2.00 5.40
C MET A 207 8.03 1.06 4.59
N SER A 208 6.74 1.17 4.86
CA SER A 208 5.65 0.54 4.08
C SER A 208 4.52 1.54 3.85
N ALA A 209 3.82 1.39 2.76
CA ALA A 209 2.68 2.22 2.39
C ALA A 209 1.35 1.61 2.86
#